data_e00d421d50cbbc79c250c5b481541035
#
_entry.id   e00d421d50cbbc79c250c5b481541035
#
_cell.length_a   1.000
_cell.length_b   1.000
_cell.length_c   1.000
_cell.angle_alpha   90.00
_cell.angle_beta   90.00
_cell.angle_gamma   90.00
#
_symmetry.space_group_name_H-M   'P 1'
#
loop_
_entity.id
_entity.type
_entity.pdbx_description
1 polymer ?
#
loop_
_entity_poly.entity_id
_entity_poly.type
_entity_poly.pdbx_seq_one_letter_code
_entity_poly.pdbx_strand_id
1 'polypeptide(L)'
;MVEPNLIFYDTETTGTDINFSQIIQCGSVLTDAQLNIEDEQNIGSSPLPWVIPHPKAMLTNKKINSFKSNTSHYQMIKEIYDQWQSWSTNQPSIFVTYNGHRFDEELIRRQFWYNLFEPYVTNTNQNGRLDLMLMMHNIASFFYDKFTIPNFEDGPALSLKLEHICLVHGLSLIHI
;
A
#
# COMPACT_ATOMS: atom_id res chain seq x y z
N MET A 1 21.11 3.31 18.35
CA MET A 1 20.08 2.55 17.59
C MET A 1 20.14 3.08 16.18
N VAL A 2 20.08 2.21 15.18
CA VAL A 2 19.97 2.63 13.79
C VAL A 2 18.51 3.05 13.57
N GLU A 3 18.29 4.24 12.98
CA GLU A 3 16.95 4.70 12.63
C GLU A 3 16.42 3.82 11.48
N PRO A 4 15.19 3.33 11.55
CA PRO A 4 14.64 2.50 10.49
C PRO A 4 14.33 3.32 9.23
N ASN A 5 14.47 2.71 8.07
CA ASN A 5 13.89 3.25 6.84
C ASN A 5 12.36 3.06 6.83
N LEU A 6 11.67 3.84 6.02
CA LEU A 6 10.23 3.69 5.81
C LEU A 6 10.00 3.26 4.36
N ILE A 7 9.19 2.22 4.18
CA ILE A 7 8.77 1.75 2.86
C ILE A 7 7.26 1.96 2.75
N PHE A 8 6.86 3.02 2.09
CA PHE A 8 5.45 3.28 1.79
C PHE A 8 5.03 2.45 0.59
N TYR A 9 3.87 1.82 0.64
CA TYR A 9 3.36 1.07 -0.49
C TYR A 9 1.83 1.05 -0.56
N ASP A 10 1.34 0.91 -1.78
CA ASP A 10 -0.07 0.77 -2.11
C ASP A 10 -0.26 -0.15 -3.31
N THR A 11 -1.41 -0.82 -3.42
CA THR A 11 -1.68 -1.77 -4.50
C THR A 11 -2.96 -1.44 -5.25
N GLU A 12 -2.90 -1.56 -6.57
CA GLU A 12 -4.09 -1.58 -7.42
C GLU A 12 -4.46 -3.02 -7.76
N THR A 13 -5.74 -3.35 -7.68
CA THR A 13 -6.20 -4.73 -7.74
C THR A 13 -7.38 -4.92 -8.70
N THR A 14 -7.63 -6.17 -9.06
CA THR A 14 -8.77 -6.54 -9.90
C THR A 14 -10.12 -6.52 -9.16
N GLY A 15 -10.13 -6.35 -7.84
CA GLY A 15 -11.32 -6.35 -7.02
C GLY A 15 -11.01 -6.15 -5.55
N THR A 16 -12.02 -6.23 -4.70
CA THR A 16 -11.92 -6.00 -3.25
C THR A 16 -11.92 -7.26 -2.39
N ASP A 17 -12.08 -8.44 -2.99
CA ASP A 17 -12.03 -9.72 -2.29
C ASP A 17 -10.60 -10.27 -2.30
N ILE A 18 -10.00 -10.40 -1.14
CA ILE A 18 -8.62 -10.88 -0.99
C ILE A 18 -8.38 -12.31 -1.47
N ASN A 19 -9.44 -13.12 -1.62
CA ASN A 19 -9.31 -14.52 -2.06
C ASN A 19 -9.33 -14.65 -3.58
N PHE A 20 -9.98 -13.70 -4.28
CA PHE A 20 -10.23 -13.76 -5.72
C PHE A 20 -9.59 -12.63 -6.50
N SER A 21 -9.09 -11.60 -5.81
CA SER A 21 -8.46 -10.46 -6.48
C SER A 21 -6.97 -10.70 -6.73
N GLN A 22 -6.50 -10.12 -7.80
CA GLN A 22 -5.09 -10.09 -8.18
C GLN A 22 -4.57 -8.67 -8.07
N ILE A 23 -3.33 -8.50 -7.60
CA ILE A 23 -2.60 -7.23 -7.71
C ILE A 23 -2.23 -7.02 -9.18
N ILE A 24 -2.57 -5.88 -9.72
CA ILE A 24 -2.24 -5.47 -11.09
C ILE A 24 -1.23 -4.34 -11.16
N GLN A 25 -1.02 -3.65 -10.04
CA GLN A 25 0.05 -2.66 -9.88
C GLN A 25 0.43 -2.55 -8.41
N CYS A 26 1.68 -2.25 -8.14
CA CYS A 26 2.19 -1.87 -6.83
C CYS A 26 3.10 -0.66 -6.99
N GLY A 27 2.81 0.38 -6.23
CA GLY A 27 3.69 1.52 -6.01
C GLY A 27 4.39 1.39 -4.66
N SER A 28 5.68 1.65 -4.61
CA SER A 28 6.46 1.64 -3.37
C SER A 28 7.48 2.77 -3.37
N VAL A 29 7.70 3.38 -2.22
CA VAL A 29 8.67 4.46 -2.03
C VAL A 29 9.49 4.18 -0.79
N LEU A 30 10.81 4.15 -0.93
CA LEU A 30 11.76 4.08 0.16
C LEU A 30 12.12 5.49 0.62
N THR A 31 12.06 5.73 1.92
CA THR A 31 12.56 6.97 2.54
C THR A 31 13.45 6.66 3.73
N ASP A 32 14.29 7.63 4.10
CA ASP A 32 14.90 7.65 5.42
C ASP A 32 13.88 8.03 6.52
N ALA A 33 14.33 8.07 7.77
CA ALA A 33 13.49 8.45 8.92
C ALA A 33 13.05 9.93 8.89
N GLN A 34 13.68 10.76 8.08
CA GLN A 34 13.35 12.17 7.87
C GLN A 34 12.42 12.40 6.67
N LEU A 35 11.93 11.32 6.06
CA LEU A 35 11.05 11.31 4.88
C LEU A 35 11.72 11.84 3.59
N ASN A 36 13.04 11.80 3.50
CA ASN A 36 13.72 12.04 2.23
C ASN A 36 13.59 10.79 1.35
N ILE A 37 13.12 10.95 0.13
CA ILE A 37 12.99 9.84 -0.82
C ILE A 37 14.38 9.38 -1.24
N GLU A 38 14.65 8.08 -1.07
CA GLU A 38 15.90 7.44 -1.47
C GLU A 38 15.73 6.61 -2.75
N ASP A 39 14.59 5.96 -2.92
CA ASP A 39 14.28 5.16 -4.09
C ASP A 39 12.77 5.00 -4.27
N GLU A 40 12.33 4.62 -5.47
CA GLU A 40 10.92 4.39 -5.77
C GLU A 40 10.74 3.26 -6.79
N GLN A 41 9.65 2.55 -6.69
CA GLN A 41 9.24 1.54 -7.64
C GLN A 41 7.76 1.70 -7.95
N ASN A 42 7.41 1.62 -9.23
CA ASN A 42 6.02 1.53 -9.68
C ASN A 42 5.94 0.50 -10.80
N ILE A 43 5.38 -0.66 -10.50
CA ILE A 43 5.35 -1.78 -11.41
C ILE A 43 3.95 -2.37 -11.54
N GLY A 44 3.58 -2.77 -12.75
CA GLY A 44 2.28 -3.36 -13.03
C GLY A 44 2.36 -4.54 -13.97
N SER A 45 1.34 -5.40 -13.92
CA SER A 45 1.17 -6.54 -14.82
C SER A 45 -0.26 -6.63 -15.33
N SER A 46 -0.43 -7.32 -16.44
CA SER A 46 -1.77 -7.71 -16.90
C SER A 46 -2.40 -8.73 -15.94
N PRO A 47 -3.74 -8.74 -15.82
CA PRO A 47 -4.45 -9.81 -15.12
C PRO A 47 -4.14 -11.17 -15.74
N LEU A 48 -4.08 -12.20 -14.91
CA LEU A 48 -4.00 -13.59 -15.38
C LEU A 48 -5.26 -13.96 -16.18
N PRO A 49 -5.15 -14.83 -17.20
CA PRO A 49 -6.27 -15.11 -18.11
C PRO A 49 -7.56 -15.64 -17.46
N TRP A 50 -7.44 -16.21 -16.26
CA TRP A 50 -8.57 -16.77 -15.50
C TRP A 50 -9.09 -15.81 -14.43
N VAL A 51 -8.48 -14.64 -14.24
CA VAL A 51 -8.95 -13.61 -13.30
C VAL A 51 -9.87 -12.65 -14.02
N ILE A 52 -11.12 -12.61 -13.59
CA ILE A 52 -12.11 -11.67 -14.12
C ILE A 52 -12.12 -10.44 -13.22
N PRO A 53 -11.68 -9.27 -13.72
CA PRO A 53 -11.67 -8.05 -12.93
C PRO A 53 -13.10 -7.58 -12.61
N HIS A 54 -13.29 -7.11 -11.38
CA HIS A 54 -14.55 -6.53 -10.97
C HIS A 54 -14.76 -5.16 -11.64
N PRO A 55 -15.88 -4.89 -12.34
CA PRO A 55 -16.08 -3.65 -13.09
C PRO A 55 -15.88 -2.37 -12.27
N LYS A 56 -16.34 -2.37 -11.00
CA LYS A 56 -16.18 -1.23 -10.11
C LYS A 56 -14.70 -0.95 -9.80
N ALA A 57 -13.88 -1.98 -9.56
CA ALA A 57 -12.46 -1.81 -9.33
C ALA A 57 -11.78 -1.19 -10.55
N MET A 58 -12.13 -1.66 -11.74
CA MET A 58 -11.57 -1.11 -12.99
C MET A 58 -11.95 0.35 -13.22
N LEU A 59 -13.16 0.75 -12.87
CA LEU A 59 -13.59 2.15 -12.95
C LEU A 59 -12.90 3.04 -11.91
N THR A 60 -12.65 2.52 -10.72
CA THR A 60 -11.95 3.25 -9.65
C THR A 60 -10.48 3.46 -10.01
N ASN A 61 -9.81 2.41 -10.42
CA ASN A 61 -8.37 2.44 -10.71
C ASN A 61 -8.02 3.22 -11.98
N LYS A 62 -9.00 3.51 -12.86
CA LYS A 62 -8.82 4.23 -14.15
C LYS A 62 -7.68 3.67 -15.02
N LYS A 63 -7.18 2.46 -14.72
CA LYS A 63 -5.95 1.90 -15.29
C LYS A 63 -6.22 0.82 -16.33
N ILE A 64 -7.00 1.15 -17.35
CA ILE A 64 -7.18 0.30 -18.55
C ILE A 64 -5.81 -0.02 -19.20
N ASN A 65 -4.80 0.82 -18.99
CA ASN A 65 -3.46 0.59 -19.55
C ASN A 65 -2.68 -0.54 -18.85
N SER A 66 -3.00 -0.90 -17.61
CA SER A 66 -2.38 -2.05 -16.92
C SER A 66 -2.65 -3.37 -17.66
N PHE A 67 -3.78 -3.47 -18.38
CA PHE A 67 -4.08 -4.64 -19.22
C PHE A 67 -3.17 -4.80 -20.44
N LYS A 68 -2.32 -3.82 -20.73
CA LYS A 68 -1.36 -3.84 -21.85
C LYS A 68 0.09 -4.01 -21.40
N SER A 69 0.31 -4.29 -20.13
CA SER A 69 1.67 -4.53 -19.63
C SER A 69 2.25 -5.80 -20.28
N ASN A 70 3.48 -5.72 -20.73
CA ASN A 70 4.24 -6.88 -21.19
C ASN A 70 4.88 -7.67 -20.02
N THR A 71 4.79 -7.13 -18.79
CA THR A 71 5.31 -7.79 -17.59
C THR A 71 4.35 -8.88 -17.15
N SER A 72 4.84 -10.09 -16.97
CA SER A 72 4.03 -11.18 -16.42
C SER A 72 3.75 -10.91 -14.93
N HIS A 73 2.65 -11.50 -14.43
CA HIS A 73 2.31 -11.37 -13.02
C HIS A 73 3.43 -11.89 -12.10
N TYR A 74 4.01 -13.05 -12.44
CA TYR A 74 5.16 -13.60 -11.71
C TYR A 74 6.35 -12.64 -11.68
N GLN A 75 6.69 -12.05 -12.82
CA GLN A 75 7.81 -11.10 -12.91
C GLN A 75 7.56 -9.86 -12.06
N MET A 76 6.35 -9.29 -12.11
CA MET A 76 5.97 -8.17 -11.26
C MET A 76 6.14 -8.51 -9.76
N ILE A 77 5.60 -9.65 -9.32
CA ILE A 77 5.69 -10.08 -7.91
C ILE A 77 7.14 -10.33 -7.50
N LYS A 78 7.94 -10.92 -8.40
CA LYS A 78 9.37 -11.12 -8.16
C LYS A 78 10.12 -9.80 -8.01
N GLU A 79 9.87 -8.84 -8.87
CA GLU A 79 10.54 -7.53 -8.82
C GLU A 79 10.14 -6.74 -7.56
N ILE A 80 8.87 -6.81 -7.12
CA ILE A 80 8.45 -6.24 -5.84
C ILE A 80 9.21 -6.90 -4.69
N TYR A 81 9.25 -8.23 -4.67
CA TYR A 81 9.94 -8.99 -3.63
C TYR A 81 11.44 -8.65 -3.57
N ASP A 82 12.12 -8.71 -4.70
CA ASP A 82 13.56 -8.44 -4.78
C ASP A 82 13.89 -7.00 -4.32
N GLN A 83 13.08 -6.03 -4.73
CA GLN A 83 13.27 -4.63 -4.36
C GLN A 83 13.07 -4.43 -2.86
N TRP A 84 11.98 -4.95 -2.28
CA TRP A 84 11.73 -4.82 -0.84
C TRP A 84 12.77 -5.55 0.00
N GLN A 85 13.25 -6.70 -0.44
CA GLN A 85 14.38 -7.39 0.20
C GLN A 85 15.65 -6.53 0.14
N SER A 86 15.97 -5.96 -1.01
CA SER A 86 17.12 -5.09 -1.19
C SER A 86 17.08 -3.89 -0.24
N TRP A 87 15.93 -3.22 -0.13
CA TRP A 87 15.74 -2.06 0.72
C TRP A 87 15.82 -2.38 2.22
N SER A 88 15.42 -3.59 2.63
CA SER A 88 15.33 -3.98 4.03
C SER A 88 16.44 -4.93 4.53
N THR A 89 17.39 -5.33 3.67
CA THR A 89 18.43 -6.29 4.05
C THR A 89 19.47 -5.71 5.01
N ASN A 90 19.90 -4.47 4.79
CA ASN A 90 21.00 -3.86 5.53
C ASN A 90 20.52 -3.00 6.70
N GLN A 91 19.27 -2.64 6.72
CA GLN A 91 18.67 -1.75 7.70
C GLN A 91 17.22 -2.14 7.96
N PRO A 92 16.82 -2.30 9.24
CA PRO A 92 15.42 -2.54 9.58
C PRO A 92 14.52 -1.49 8.94
N SER A 93 13.40 -1.91 8.38
CA SER A 93 12.46 -1.03 7.70
C SER A 93 11.07 -1.15 8.29
N ILE A 94 10.32 -0.05 8.28
CA ILE A 94 8.90 -0.04 8.63
C ILE A 94 8.10 0.07 7.34
N PHE A 95 7.31 -0.96 7.05
CA PHE A 95 6.40 -0.99 5.92
C PHE A 95 5.12 -0.24 6.26
N VAL A 96 4.81 0.80 5.50
CA VAL A 96 3.76 1.77 5.79
C VAL A 96 2.67 1.70 4.74
N THR A 97 1.43 1.53 5.20
CA THR A 97 0.24 1.57 4.35
C THR A 97 -0.78 2.56 4.89
N TYR A 98 -1.79 2.87 4.07
CA TYR A 98 -2.98 3.58 4.52
C TYR A 98 -4.20 2.68 4.38
N ASN A 99 -4.74 2.16 5.49
CA ASN A 99 -5.83 1.17 5.53
C ASN A 99 -5.50 -0.16 4.82
N GLY A 100 -4.21 -0.48 4.71
CA GLY A 100 -3.74 -1.60 3.91
C GLY A 100 -3.50 -2.90 4.68
N HIS A 101 -3.46 -2.90 6.02
CA HIS A 101 -3.12 -4.11 6.80
C HIS A 101 -4.06 -5.28 6.55
N ARG A 102 -5.34 -5.01 6.26
CA ARG A 102 -6.35 -6.04 6.02
C ARG A 102 -6.59 -6.33 4.54
N PHE A 103 -5.94 -5.60 3.65
CA PHE A 103 -6.15 -5.72 2.22
C PHE A 103 -4.83 -5.84 1.46
N ASP A 104 -4.06 -4.76 1.31
CA ASP A 104 -2.81 -4.74 0.54
C ASP A 104 -1.78 -5.72 1.10
N GLU A 105 -1.57 -5.70 2.41
CA GLU A 105 -0.66 -6.60 3.11
C GLU A 105 -1.05 -8.07 2.90
N GLU A 106 -2.32 -8.40 3.03
CA GLU A 106 -2.81 -9.77 2.85
C GLU A 106 -2.66 -10.24 1.39
N LEU A 107 -2.92 -9.36 0.43
CA LEU A 107 -2.74 -9.67 -0.99
C LEU A 107 -1.27 -9.87 -1.33
N ILE A 108 -0.38 -8.96 -0.94
CA ILE A 108 1.07 -9.09 -1.14
C ILE A 108 1.59 -10.39 -0.53
N ARG A 109 1.23 -10.68 0.71
CA ARG A 109 1.65 -11.89 1.42
C ARG A 109 1.22 -13.16 0.68
N ARG A 110 -0.03 -13.19 0.17
CA ARG A 110 -0.53 -14.31 -0.64
C ARG A 110 0.19 -14.43 -1.96
N GLN A 111 0.45 -13.32 -2.64
CA GLN A 111 1.17 -13.36 -3.90
C GLN A 111 2.61 -13.83 -3.72
N PHE A 112 3.30 -13.42 -2.67
CA PHE A 112 4.61 -13.96 -2.35
C PHE A 112 4.54 -15.47 -2.09
N TRP A 113 3.59 -15.92 -1.27
CA TRP A 113 3.40 -17.35 -1.00
C TRP A 113 3.13 -18.16 -2.26
N TYR A 114 2.21 -17.72 -3.12
CA TYR A 114 1.86 -18.44 -4.35
C TYR A 114 3.02 -18.50 -5.37
N ASN A 115 3.94 -17.56 -5.28
CA ASN A 115 5.13 -17.52 -6.15
C ASN A 115 6.38 -18.09 -5.46
N LEU A 116 6.23 -18.77 -4.31
CA LEU A 116 7.29 -19.43 -3.54
C LEU A 116 8.35 -18.46 -3.00
N PHE A 117 7.94 -17.23 -2.70
CA PHE A 117 8.75 -16.25 -1.96
C PHE A 117 8.36 -16.25 -0.48
N GLU A 118 9.26 -15.69 0.37
CA GLU A 118 8.97 -15.51 1.81
C GLU A 118 7.78 -14.53 1.98
N PRO A 119 6.64 -14.97 2.57
CA PRO A 119 5.45 -14.13 2.64
C PRO A 119 5.50 -13.05 3.71
N TYR A 120 6.45 -13.12 4.65
CA TYR A 120 6.49 -12.25 5.84
C TYR A 120 7.60 -11.20 5.80
N VAL A 121 8.02 -10.76 4.61
CA VAL A 121 9.07 -9.74 4.41
C VAL A 121 8.82 -8.50 5.25
N THR A 122 7.58 -8.06 5.34
CA THR A 122 7.18 -6.82 6.01
C THR A 122 7.28 -6.86 7.54
N ASN A 123 7.41 -8.04 8.14
CA ASN A 123 7.41 -8.22 9.60
C ASN A 123 8.41 -9.26 10.12
N THR A 124 9.40 -9.62 9.31
CA THR A 124 10.55 -10.47 9.69
C THR A 124 11.83 -9.66 9.63
N ASN A 125 12.95 -10.22 10.08
CA ASN A 125 14.27 -9.59 10.02
C ASN A 125 14.32 -8.18 10.65
N GLN A 126 13.61 -7.99 11.77
CA GLN A 126 13.45 -6.72 12.48
C GLN A 126 12.60 -5.67 11.72
N ASN A 127 12.01 -6.02 10.59
CA ASN A 127 11.05 -5.16 9.92
C ASN A 127 9.75 -5.03 10.74
N GLY A 128 9.11 -3.89 10.62
CA GLY A 128 7.82 -3.60 11.24
C GLY A 128 6.78 -3.15 10.23
N ARG A 129 5.53 -3.10 10.66
CA ARG A 129 4.39 -2.64 9.84
C ARG A 129 3.65 -1.52 10.53
N LEU A 130 3.21 -0.55 9.75
CA LEU A 130 2.42 0.58 10.22
C LEU A 130 1.25 0.83 9.28
N ASP A 131 0.03 0.82 9.81
CA ASP A 131 -1.15 1.31 9.11
C ASP A 131 -1.48 2.71 9.63
N LEU A 132 -1.27 3.71 8.78
CA LEU A 132 -1.47 5.11 9.15
C LEU A 132 -2.92 5.43 9.51
N MET A 133 -3.90 4.85 8.81
CA MET A 133 -5.30 5.08 9.14
C MET A 133 -5.64 4.54 10.53
N LEU A 134 -5.16 3.34 10.85
CA LEU A 134 -5.36 2.74 12.18
C LEU A 134 -4.66 3.54 13.27
N MET A 135 -3.43 4.00 13.02
CA MET A 135 -2.69 4.86 13.94
C MET A 135 -3.46 6.17 14.19
N MET A 136 -3.92 6.84 13.14
CA MET A 136 -4.68 8.09 13.26
C MET A 136 -6.00 7.88 14.02
N HIS A 137 -6.70 6.77 13.77
CA HIS A 137 -7.91 6.42 14.50
C HIS A 137 -7.64 6.26 16.00
N ASN A 138 -6.54 5.57 16.36
CA ASN A 138 -6.16 5.39 17.75
C ASN A 138 -5.77 6.74 18.41
N ILE A 139 -4.96 7.56 17.74
CA ILE A 139 -4.59 8.89 18.24
C ILE A 139 -5.84 9.76 18.43
N ALA A 140 -6.73 9.79 17.46
CA ALA A 140 -7.97 10.55 17.55
C ALA A 140 -8.89 10.09 18.70
N SER A 141 -8.91 8.80 18.98
CA SER A 141 -9.70 8.22 20.08
C SER A 141 -9.17 8.61 21.47
N PHE A 142 -7.83 8.73 21.62
CA PHE A 142 -7.20 9.08 22.89
C PHE A 142 -6.98 10.58 23.09
N PHE A 143 -6.86 11.34 21.99
CA PHE A 143 -6.50 12.77 22.01
C PHE A 143 -7.46 13.58 21.13
N TYR A 144 -8.78 13.32 21.27
CA TYR A 144 -9.82 13.92 20.43
C TYR A 144 -9.85 15.46 20.46
N ASP A 145 -9.38 16.07 21.55
CA ASP A 145 -9.30 17.51 21.74
C ASP A 145 -8.09 18.18 21.08
N LYS A 146 -7.10 17.37 20.65
CA LYS A 146 -5.82 17.84 20.08
C LYS A 146 -5.63 17.49 18.63
N PHE A 147 -6.46 16.59 18.10
CA PHE A 147 -6.32 16.09 16.75
C PHE A 147 -7.45 16.59 15.85
N THR A 148 -7.12 17.46 14.91
CA THR A 148 -8.11 17.97 13.94
C THR A 148 -8.40 16.90 12.90
N ILE A 149 -9.54 16.22 13.02
CA ILE A 149 -10.07 15.35 12.00
C ILE A 149 -11.17 16.09 11.25
N PRO A 150 -11.25 15.98 9.92
CA PRO A 150 -12.28 16.63 9.15
C PRO A 150 -13.68 16.23 9.64
N ASN A 151 -14.48 17.22 9.99
CA ASN A 151 -15.90 17.04 10.28
C ASN A 151 -16.67 17.49 9.03
N PHE A 152 -17.37 16.55 8.37
CA PHE A 152 -18.21 16.87 7.23
C PHE A 152 -19.64 17.07 7.73
N GLU A 153 -20.27 18.19 7.36
CA GLU A 153 -21.62 18.59 7.78
C GLU A 153 -22.70 17.53 7.45
N ASP A 154 -22.46 16.71 6.43
CA ASP A 154 -23.42 15.70 5.95
C ASP A 154 -22.95 14.23 6.15
N GLY A 155 -21.96 13.98 7.00
CA GLY A 155 -21.36 12.65 7.19
C GLY A 155 -21.15 12.24 8.64
N PRO A 156 -20.68 11.02 8.90
CA PRO A 156 -20.26 10.61 10.24
C PRO A 156 -19.19 11.57 10.74
N ALA A 157 -19.26 11.91 12.02
CA ALA A 157 -18.47 12.97 12.66
C ALA A 157 -16.95 12.93 12.45
N LEU A 158 -16.41 11.81 11.96
CA LEU A 158 -14.97 11.60 11.69
C LEU A 158 -14.79 10.84 10.39
N SER A 159 -14.21 11.49 9.39
CA SER A 159 -13.81 10.79 8.16
C SER A 159 -12.30 10.62 8.09
N LEU A 160 -11.84 9.38 8.17
CA LEU A 160 -10.44 9.01 7.98
C LEU A 160 -10.13 8.57 6.54
N LYS A 161 -10.94 8.96 5.56
CA LYS A 161 -10.57 8.76 4.16
C LYS A 161 -9.36 9.60 3.84
N LEU A 162 -8.36 9.01 3.15
CA LEU A 162 -7.11 9.69 2.81
C LEU A 162 -7.36 11.00 2.07
N GLU A 163 -8.30 11.00 1.12
CA GLU A 163 -8.71 12.22 0.37
C GLU A 163 -9.17 13.35 1.28
N HIS A 164 -9.91 13.04 2.35
CA HIS A 164 -10.40 14.03 3.29
C HIS A 164 -9.30 14.54 4.22
N ILE A 165 -8.41 13.66 4.65
CA ILE A 165 -7.25 14.05 5.46
C ILE A 165 -6.33 14.97 4.65
N CYS A 166 -6.02 14.60 3.42
CA CYS A 166 -5.20 15.44 2.54
C CYS A 166 -5.83 16.81 2.31
N LEU A 167 -7.15 16.88 2.06
CA LEU A 167 -7.86 18.14 1.84
C LEU A 167 -7.74 19.09 3.03
N VAL A 168 -7.94 18.58 4.27
CA VAL A 168 -7.85 19.40 5.49
C VAL A 168 -6.44 19.94 5.74
N HIS A 169 -5.43 19.17 5.35
CA HIS A 169 -4.03 19.58 5.49
C HIS A 169 -3.48 20.31 4.26
N GLY A 170 -4.34 20.69 3.31
CA GLY A 170 -3.92 21.41 2.10
C GLY A 170 -3.05 20.60 1.15
N LEU A 171 -3.10 19.28 1.26
CA LEU A 171 -2.36 18.35 0.41
C LEU A 171 -3.22 17.95 -0.79
N SER A 172 -2.63 17.97 -1.98
CA SER A 172 -3.26 17.42 -3.18
C SER A 172 -3.01 15.92 -3.25
N LEU A 173 -4.06 15.13 -3.44
CA LEU A 173 -3.89 13.75 -3.85
C LEU A 173 -3.38 13.76 -5.31
N ILE A 174 -2.08 13.61 -5.47
CA ILE A 174 -1.52 13.24 -6.76
C ILE A 174 -1.82 11.75 -6.88
N HIS A 175 -2.66 11.38 -7.83
CA HIS A 175 -2.88 9.98 -8.14
C HIS A 175 -1.55 9.37 -8.59
N ILE A 176 -1.03 8.49 -7.75
CA ILE A 176 0.14 7.65 -8.06
C ILE A 176 -0.25 6.67 -9.16
#